data_c24c32a648a8c66ecd794642343083e6
#
_entry.id   c24c32a648a8c66ecd794642343083e6
#
_cell.length_a   1.000
_cell.length_b   1.000
_cell.length_c   1.000
_cell.angle_alpha   90.00
_cell.angle_beta   90.00
_cell.angle_gamma   90.00
#
_symmetry.space_group_name_H-M   'P 1'
#
loop_
_entity.id
_entity.type
_entity.pdbx_description
1 polymer ?
#
loop_
_entity_poly.entity_id
_entity_poly.type
_entity_poly.pdbx_seq_one_letter_code
_entity_poly.pdbx_strand_id
1 'polypeptide(L)' 'MQQTLTDTDLIKSLLGRNRHHCAQTLSNQGIDNIKFGHWLAIPSQQLLLVFRHQQCIAFDYYEIAA' A
#
# COMPACT_ATOMS: atom_id res chain seq x y z
N MET A 1 3.01 -9.76 -20.04
CA MET A 1 3.09 -8.99 -19.70
C MET A 1 3.26 -8.82 -18.47
N GLN A 2 3.64 -8.40 -17.88
CA GLN A 2 3.80 -8.20 -16.80
C GLN A 2 3.32 -7.30 -16.25
N GLN A 3 3.07 -7.13 -15.57
CA GLN A 3 2.42 -6.27 -15.19
C GLN A 3 2.99 -5.58 -14.14
N THR A 4 2.69 -4.46 -13.99
CA THR A 4 3.12 -3.64 -12.96
C THR A 4 2.46 -4.04 -11.74
N LEU A 5 3.16 -4.06 -10.70
CA LEU A 5 2.70 -4.60 -9.55
C LEU A 5 1.63 -3.90 -8.87
N THR A 6 1.73 -2.70 -8.49
CA THR A 6 0.71 -2.01 -7.75
C THR A 6 -0.05 -1.15 -8.67
N ASP A 7 -0.79 -1.77 -9.53
CA ASP A 7 -1.64 -0.98 -10.37
C ASP A 7 -2.81 -0.50 -9.55
N THR A 8 -3.60 0.35 -10.13
CA THR A 8 -4.71 0.99 -9.46
C THR A 8 -5.72 0.00 -8.93
N ASP A 9 -5.95 -1.07 -9.66
CA ASP A 9 -6.93 -2.06 -9.23
C ASP A 9 -6.51 -2.75 -7.95
N LEU A 10 -5.24 -3.08 -7.84
CA LEU A 10 -4.76 -3.71 -6.61
C LEU A 10 -4.90 -2.75 -5.45
N ILE A 11 -4.51 -1.50 -5.62
CA ILE A 11 -4.60 -0.53 -4.56
C ILE A 11 -6.05 -0.32 -4.13
N LYS A 12 -6.95 -0.21 -5.09
CA LYS A 12 -8.36 -0.03 -4.76
C LYS A 12 -8.90 -1.22 -3.99
N SER A 13 -8.41 -2.41 -4.26
CA SER A 13 -8.89 -3.59 -3.58
C SER A 13 -8.48 -3.61 -2.11
N LEU A 14 -7.48 -2.80 -1.75
CA LEU A 14 -7.03 -2.73 -0.37
C LEU A 14 -7.82 -1.74 0.46
N LEU A 15 -8.56 -0.86 -0.20
CA LEU A 15 -9.36 0.11 0.53
C LEU A 15 -10.42 -0.59 1.36
N GLY A 16 -10.58 -0.16 2.59
CA GLY A 16 -11.55 -0.75 3.49
C GLY A 16 -11.03 -1.99 4.23
N ARG A 17 -9.85 -2.48 3.87
CA ARG A 17 -9.28 -3.64 4.51
C ARG A 17 -8.37 -3.22 5.66
N ASN A 18 -8.19 -4.14 6.63
CA ASN A 18 -7.34 -3.81 7.75
C ASN A 18 -5.87 -3.87 7.35
N ARG A 19 -5.02 -3.32 8.21
CA ARG A 19 -3.60 -3.20 7.88
C ARG A 19 -2.94 -4.55 7.69
N HIS A 20 -3.31 -5.52 8.50
CA HIS A 20 -2.73 -6.86 8.38
C HIS A 20 -3.03 -7.45 7.01
N HIS A 21 -4.28 -7.32 6.57
CA HIS A 21 -4.68 -7.84 5.27
C HIS A 21 -3.92 -7.15 4.15
N CYS A 22 -3.77 -5.83 4.24
CA CYS A 22 -3.06 -5.08 3.22
C CYS A 22 -1.60 -5.50 3.16
N ALA A 23 -0.94 -5.59 4.30
CA ALA A 23 0.45 -5.99 4.34
C ALA A 23 0.64 -7.39 3.81
N GLN A 24 -0.26 -8.31 4.19
CA GLN A 24 -0.18 -9.67 3.74
C GLN A 24 -0.33 -9.76 2.22
N THR A 25 -1.31 -9.04 1.69
CA THR A 25 -1.56 -9.05 0.26
C THR A 25 -0.35 -8.53 -0.50
N LEU A 26 0.23 -7.43 -0.03
CA LEU A 26 1.40 -6.87 -0.68
C LEU A 26 2.58 -7.83 -0.60
N SER A 27 2.79 -8.43 0.54
CA SER A 27 3.89 -9.38 0.69
C SER A 27 3.71 -10.58 -0.21
N ASN A 28 2.47 -11.05 -0.36
CA ASN A 28 2.20 -12.18 -1.24
C ASN A 28 2.49 -11.85 -2.70
N GLN A 29 2.44 -10.57 -3.03
CA GLN A 29 2.77 -10.12 -4.39
C GLN A 29 4.25 -9.80 -4.53
N GLY A 30 5.02 -10.00 -3.48
CA GLY A 30 6.44 -9.68 -3.54
C GLY A 30 6.71 -8.20 -3.44
N ILE A 31 5.79 -7.44 -2.89
CA ILE A 31 5.92 -6.00 -2.79
C ILE A 31 6.30 -5.64 -1.36
N ASP A 32 7.44 -4.99 -1.21
CA ASP A 32 7.91 -4.58 0.11
C ASP A 32 7.00 -3.51 0.67
N ASN A 33 6.72 -3.62 1.95
CA ASN A 33 5.92 -2.62 2.62
C ASN A 33 6.47 -2.41 4.02
N ILE A 34 6.37 -1.19 4.53
CA ILE A 34 6.93 -0.81 5.81
C ILE A 34 5.86 -0.15 6.64
N LYS A 35 5.64 -0.70 7.83
CA LYS A 35 4.68 -0.13 8.74
C LYS A 35 5.25 1.15 9.33
N PHE A 36 4.47 2.21 9.34
CA PHE A 36 4.98 3.50 9.73
C PHE A 36 3.84 4.29 10.37
N GLY A 37 3.70 4.16 11.66
CA GLY A 37 2.61 4.80 12.37
C GLY A 37 1.27 4.32 11.88
N HIS A 38 0.46 5.24 11.41
CA HIS A 38 -0.85 4.92 10.85
C HIS A 38 -0.78 4.67 9.36
N TRP A 39 0.42 4.55 8.83
CA TRP A 39 0.61 4.39 7.40
C TRP A 39 1.30 3.09 7.08
N LEU A 40 1.15 2.65 5.86
CA LEU A 40 1.91 1.55 5.33
C LEU A 40 2.58 2.08 4.08
N ALA A 41 3.90 2.13 4.09
CA ALA A 41 4.65 2.68 2.99
C ALA A 41 5.06 1.60 2.02
N ILE A 42 4.98 1.91 0.74
CA ILE A 42 5.40 1.00 -0.32
C ILE A 42 6.46 1.74 -1.13
N PRO A 43 7.71 1.67 -0.69
CA PRO A 43 8.76 2.49 -1.29
C PRO A 43 8.96 2.28 -2.78
N SER A 44 8.83 1.05 -3.23
CA SER A 44 9.05 0.78 -4.64
C SER A 44 8.04 1.48 -5.53
N GLN A 45 6.90 1.86 -4.98
CA GLN A 45 5.86 2.53 -5.75
C GLN A 45 5.66 3.97 -5.30
N GLN A 46 6.43 4.40 -4.30
CA GLN A 46 6.30 5.74 -3.73
C GLN A 46 4.86 5.99 -3.31
N LEU A 47 4.31 5.03 -2.60
CA LEU A 47 2.91 5.02 -2.25
C LEU A 47 2.76 4.86 -0.75
N LEU A 48 1.79 5.56 -0.18
CA LEU A 48 1.43 5.41 1.23
C LEU A 48 -0.03 5.01 1.32
N LEU A 49 -0.28 4.04 2.16
CA LEU A 49 -1.65 3.68 2.49
C LEU A 49 -1.94 4.26 3.86
N VAL A 50 -3.05 4.94 3.98
CA VAL A 50 -3.44 5.61 5.22
C VAL A 50 -4.51 4.79 5.91
N PHE A 51 -4.33 4.56 7.20
CA PHE A 51 -5.25 3.75 7.97
C PHE A 51 -5.90 4.53 9.09
N ARG A 52 -7.16 4.27 9.31
CA ARG A 52 -7.89 4.82 10.43
C ARG A 52 -8.82 3.74 10.94
N HIS A 53 -8.82 3.55 12.27
CA HIS A 53 -9.61 2.49 12.88
C HIS A 53 -9.27 1.13 12.26
N GLN A 54 -7.97 0.99 11.93
CA GLN A 54 -7.43 -0.25 11.38
C GLN A 54 -7.93 -0.60 9.99
N GLN A 55 -8.50 0.37 9.30
CA GLN A 55 -8.95 0.16 7.94
C GLN A 55 -8.24 1.13 7.02
N CYS A 56 -7.93 0.65 5.83
CA CYS A 56 -7.32 1.51 4.83
C CYS A 56 -8.38 2.45 4.28
N ILE A 57 -8.21 3.74 4.53
CA ILE A 57 -9.22 4.71 4.11
C ILE A 57 -8.80 5.50 2.89
N ALA A 58 -7.52 5.46 2.56
CA ALA A 58 -7.03 6.26 1.44
C ALA A 58 -5.63 5.83 1.07
N PHE A 59 -5.18 6.29 -0.07
CA PHE A 59 -3.79 6.10 -0.45
C PHE A 59 -3.32 7.38 -1.10
N ASP A 60 -2.01 7.57 -1.11
CA ASP A 60 -1.43 8.77 -1.66
C ASP A 60 -0.05 8.44 -2.19
N TYR A 61 0.36 9.14 -3.22
CA TYR A 61 1.69 8.97 -3.77
C TYR A 61 2.57 10.08 -3.24
N TYR A 62 3.84 9.78 -3.04
CA TYR A 62 4.76 10.79 -2.57
C TYR A 62 5.96 10.83 -3.48
N GLU A 63 6.66 11.95 -3.45
CA GLU A 63 7.85 12.11 -4.25
C GLU A 63 9.05 12.08 -3.34
N ILE A 64 10.09 11.45 -3.82
CA ILE A 64 11.34 11.43 -3.11
C ILE A 64 12.18 12.56 -3.66
N ALA A 65 12.54 13.50 -2.80
CA ALA A 65 13.33 14.63 -3.23
C ALA A 65 14.69 14.14 -3.71
N ALA A 66 15.08 14.61 -4.83
CA ALA A 66 16.32 14.15 -5.42
C ALA A 66 17.52 14.80 -4.78
#